data_09ca7301daa80d371a9df770c3aa39ec
#
_entry.id   09ca7301daa80d371a9df770c3aa39ec
#
_cell.length_a   1.000
_cell.length_b   1.000
_cell.length_c   1.000
_cell.angle_alpha   90.00
_cell.angle_beta   90.00
_cell.angle_gamma   90.00
#
_symmetry.space_group_name_H-M   'P 1'
#
loop_
_entity.id
_entity.type
_entity.pdbx_description
1 polymer ?
#
loop_
_entity_poly.entity_id
_entity_poly.type
_entity_poly.pdbx_seq_one_letter_code
_entity_poly.pdbx_strand_id
1 'polypeptide(L)'
;FLRARTGHGHDCSLMSFKTGDGLEATIECRSSSQISFLDQAGRVYTLAVSALPGGRGDGSPLSAFVDLPKGAQPAGWISADPNAAAVIVTSGGKGMVLKASDVSTRLKAGRDFVTLGEGESLLPPIELPLKAAQGEQLIACLSSSNRLLVFPLKEVRVTASGGKGMSFMTLETGESLVSVALVDDRGAI
;
A
#
# COMPACT_ATOMS: atom_id res chain seq x y z
N PHE A 1 14.93 -4.35 -6.43
CA PHE A 1 14.98 -5.73 -6.94
C PHE A 1 13.95 -6.58 -6.22
N LEU A 2 13.30 -7.51 -6.93
CA LEU A 2 12.27 -8.41 -6.43
C LEU A 2 12.75 -9.85 -6.53
N ARG A 3 12.42 -10.67 -5.53
CA ARG A 3 12.59 -12.12 -5.54
C ARG A 3 11.55 -12.81 -4.66
N ALA A 4 11.19 -14.03 -4.99
CA ALA A 4 10.31 -14.88 -4.18
C ALA A 4 11.13 -15.88 -3.36
N ARG A 5 10.74 -16.16 -2.11
CA ARG A 5 11.26 -17.26 -1.29
C ARG A 5 10.11 -18.17 -0.90
N THR A 6 10.35 -19.46 -0.95
CA THR A 6 9.38 -20.46 -0.49
C THR A 6 9.53 -20.69 1.02
N GLY A 7 8.42 -20.89 1.72
CA GLY A 7 8.34 -21.10 3.16
C GLY A 7 7.86 -19.86 3.91
N HIS A 8 7.70 -19.99 5.22
CA HIS A 8 7.21 -18.95 6.11
C HIS A 8 8.28 -18.54 7.12
N GLY A 9 8.13 -17.35 7.71
CA GLY A 9 8.93 -16.90 8.85
C GLY A 9 10.43 -16.74 8.55
N HIS A 10 10.78 -16.26 7.35
CA HIS A 10 12.17 -15.99 7.02
C HIS A 10 12.70 -14.82 7.85
N ASP A 11 13.80 -15.05 8.55
CA ASP A 11 14.54 -13.97 9.20
C ASP A 11 15.25 -13.14 8.13
N CYS A 12 14.73 -11.92 7.93
CA CYS A 12 15.26 -10.96 6.98
C CYS A 12 16.45 -10.16 7.55
N SER A 13 16.71 -10.22 8.85
CA SER A 13 17.84 -9.54 9.50
C SER A 13 19.19 -10.09 9.05
N LEU A 14 19.22 -11.38 8.62
CA LEU A 14 20.41 -12.07 8.12
C LEU A 14 20.70 -11.83 6.63
N MET A 15 19.91 -10.98 5.96
CA MET A 15 20.14 -10.67 4.55
C MET A 15 21.27 -9.65 4.42
N SER A 16 22.22 -9.95 3.52
CA SER A 16 23.26 -9.00 3.14
C SER A 16 22.85 -8.18 1.94
N PHE A 17 23.15 -6.89 1.97
CA PHE A 17 22.86 -5.93 0.92
C PHE A 17 24.15 -5.24 0.47
N LYS A 18 24.16 -4.72 -0.75
CA LYS A 18 25.24 -3.86 -1.23
C LYS A 18 25.21 -2.51 -0.49
N THR A 19 26.33 -1.83 -0.48
CA THR A 19 26.42 -0.48 0.14
C THR A 19 25.34 0.45 -0.43
N GLY A 20 24.52 1.01 0.44
CA GLY A 20 23.41 1.91 0.06
C GLY A 20 22.11 1.22 -0.33
N ASP A 21 22.04 -0.13 -0.25
CA ASP A 21 20.84 -0.91 -0.49
C ASP A 21 20.30 -1.51 0.84
N GLY A 22 19.04 -1.89 0.87
CA GLY A 22 18.39 -2.46 2.04
C GLY A 22 17.09 -3.17 1.72
N LEU A 23 16.51 -3.80 2.74
CA LEU A 23 15.19 -4.40 2.63
C LEU A 23 14.12 -3.31 2.67
N GLU A 24 13.33 -3.20 1.61
CA GLU A 24 12.23 -2.24 1.55
C GLU A 24 10.94 -2.84 2.11
N ALA A 25 10.58 -4.05 1.70
CA ALA A 25 9.35 -4.70 2.14
C ALA A 25 9.43 -6.23 2.02
N THR A 26 8.64 -6.89 2.84
CA THR A 26 8.32 -8.32 2.73
C THR A 26 6.82 -8.50 2.65
N ILE A 27 6.35 -9.34 1.71
CA ILE A 27 4.94 -9.61 1.51
C ILE A 27 4.74 -11.12 1.57
N GLU A 28 3.97 -11.58 2.53
CA GLU A 28 3.56 -12.98 2.60
C GLU A 28 2.38 -13.21 1.64
N CYS A 29 2.56 -14.10 0.69
CA CYS A 29 1.53 -14.41 -0.29
C CYS A 29 1.70 -15.84 -0.85
N ARG A 30 0.68 -16.34 -1.52
CA ARG A 30 0.75 -17.63 -2.20
C ARG A 30 1.48 -17.47 -3.54
N SER A 31 2.20 -18.49 -3.97
CA SER A 31 2.87 -18.50 -5.28
C SER A 31 1.93 -18.29 -6.48
N SER A 32 0.65 -18.65 -6.33
CA SER A 32 -0.41 -18.43 -7.32
C SER A 32 -1.06 -17.05 -7.23
N SER A 33 -0.71 -16.23 -6.22
CA SER A 33 -1.29 -14.91 -6.03
C SER A 33 -0.69 -13.86 -6.97
N GLN A 34 -1.34 -12.71 -7.00
CA GLN A 34 -0.80 -11.47 -7.53
C GLN A 34 -0.44 -10.55 -6.37
N ILE A 35 0.54 -9.70 -6.60
CA ILE A 35 0.86 -8.56 -5.73
C ILE A 35 0.72 -7.29 -6.56
N SER A 36 0.24 -6.26 -5.93
CA SER A 36 0.11 -4.94 -6.55
C SER A 36 0.92 -3.92 -5.77
N PHE A 37 1.30 -2.85 -6.43
CA PHE A 37 1.81 -1.67 -5.77
C PHE A 37 1.23 -0.41 -6.42
N LEU A 38 1.20 0.64 -5.66
CA LEU A 38 0.89 1.99 -6.14
C LEU A 38 2.18 2.77 -6.22
N ASP A 39 2.35 3.56 -7.27
CA ASP A 39 3.43 4.54 -7.33
C ASP A 39 2.99 5.87 -6.66
N GLN A 40 3.95 6.78 -6.52
CA GLN A 40 3.70 8.09 -5.89
C GLN A 40 2.72 8.96 -6.68
N ALA A 41 2.49 8.67 -7.96
CA ALA A 41 1.53 9.36 -8.81
C ALA A 41 0.10 8.76 -8.73
N GLY A 42 -0.09 7.70 -7.93
CA GLY A 42 -1.40 7.05 -7.77
C GLY A 42 -1.73 6.03 -8.85
N ARG A 43 -0.76 5.58 -9.64
CA ARG A 43 -0.94 4.49 -10.60
C ARG A 43 -0.75 3.14 -9.90
N VAL A 44 -1.59 2.18 -10.27
CA VAL A 44 -1.45 0.79 -9.81
C VAL A 44 -0.76 -0.07 -10.85
N TYR A 45 0.11 -0.95 -10.38
CA TYR A 45 0.79 -2.00 -11.14
C TYR A 45 0.58 -3.33 -10.46
N THR A 46 0.53 -4.41 -11.22
CA THR A 46 0.29 -5.75 -10.68
C THR A 46 1.25 -6.76 -11.29
N LEU A 47 1.78 -7.63 -10.46
CA LEU A 47 2.71 -8.69 -10.82
C LEU A 47 2.14 -10.04 -10.41
N ALA A 48 2.38 -11.08 -11.20
CA ALA A 48 2.17 -12.45 -10.77
C ALA A 48 3.36 -12.90 -9.91
N VAL A 49 3.10 -13.40 -8.70
CA VAL A 49 4.16 -13.93 -7.81
C VAL A 49 4.94 -15.06 -8.48
N SER A 50 4.25 -15.88 -9.29
CA SER A 50 4.87 -16.97 -10.08
C SER A 50 5.88 -16.51 -11.12
N ALA A 51 5.84 -15.23 -11.53
CA ALA A 51 6.80 -14.65 -12.47
C ALA A 51 8.09 -14.15 -11.81
N LEU A 52 8.11 -14.06 -10.48
CA LEU A 52 9.28 -13.59 -9.74
C LEU A 52 10.40 -14.63 -9.72
N PRO A 53 11.67 -14.22 -9.81
CA PRO A 53 12.79 -15.14 -9.69
C PRO A 53 12.81 -15.77 -8.29
N GLY A 54 13.30 -17.00 -8.23
CA GLY A 54 13.44 -17.72 -6.96
C GLY A 54 14.45 -17.05 -6.01
N GLY A 55 14.43 -17.47 -4.75
CA GLY A 55 15.16 -16.81 -3.65
C GLY A 55 16.68 -16.90 -3.69
N ARG A 56 17.28 -17.48 -4.74
CA ARG A 56 18.73 -17.50 -4.97
C ARG A 56 19.11 -16.30 -5.85
N GLY A 57 20.18 -15.58 -5.47
CA GLY A 57 20.69 -14.41 -6.21
C GLY A 57 20.02 -13.10 -5.78
N ASP A 58 20.35 -12.02 -6.52
CA ASP A 58 19.97 -10.64 -6.19
C ASP A 58 18.52 -10.29 -6.58
N GLY A 59 17.80 -11.19 -7.25
CA GLY A 59 16.46 -10.91 -7.78
C GLY A 59 16.48 -10.20 -9.14
N SER A 60 15.33 -9.68 -9.55
CA SER A 60 15.19 -8.91 -10.79
C SER A 60 14.68 -7.51 -10.52
N PRO A 61 15.09 -6.51 -11.31
CA PRO A 61 14.60 -5.15 -11.15
C PRO A 61 13.09 -5.09 -11.43
N LEU A 62 12.39 -4.18 -10.77
CA LEU A 62 10.95 -4.01 -10.93
C LEU A 62 10.57 -3.70 -12.38
N SER A 63 11.42 -2.97 -13.10
CA SER A 63 11.26 -2.66 -14.53
C SER A 63 11.30 -3.87 -15.48
N ALA A 64 11.72 -5.03 -14.99
CA ALA A 64 11.61 -6.27 -15.78
C ALA A 64 10.15 -6.81 -15.86
N PHE A 65 9.30 -6.37 -14.97
CA PHE A 65 7.91 -6.87 -14.84
C PHE A 65 6.87 -5.85 -15.30
N VAL A 66 7.15 -4.56 -15.10
CA VAL A 66 6.22 -3.46 -15.39
C VAL A 66 6.96 -2.29 -16.06
N ASP A 67 6.22 -1.51 -16.84
CA ASP A 67 6.75 -0.34 -17.56
C ASP A 67 6.59 0.90 -16.67
N LEU A 68 7.55 1.08 -15.75
CA LEU A 68 7.57 2.23 -14.86
C LEU A 68 8.09 3.49 -15.57
N PRO A 69 7.44 4.65 -15.39
CA PRO A 69 8.00 5.92 -15.77
C PRO A 69 9.35 6.16 -15.10
N LYS A 70 10.25 6.87 -15.80
CA LYS A 70 11.57 7.19 -15.23
C LYS A 70 11.43 7.97 -13.91
N GLY A 71 12.04 7.45 -12.85
CA GLY A 71 11.98 8.06 -11.52
C GLY A 71 10.77 7.69 -10.68
N ALA A 72 9.79 6.94 -11.22
CA ALA A 72 8.68 6.43 -10.43
C ALA A 72 9.17 5.42 -9.40
N GLN A 73 8.67 5.54 -8.18
CA GLN A 73 8.96 4.66 -7.06
C GLN A 73 7.66 4.09 -6.47
N PRO A 74 7.66 2.87 -5.96
CA PRO A 74 6.54 2.36 -5.20
C PRO A 74 6.26 3.25 -3.97
N ALA A 75 5.01 3.62 -3.76
CA ALA A 75 4.56 4.23 -2.52
C ALA A 75 4.18 3.15 -1.48
N GLY A 76 3.86 1.96 -1.94
CA GLY A 76 3.62 0.80 -1.10
C GLY A 76 2.99 -0.36 -1.85
N TRP A 77 2.95 -1.51 -1.18
CA TRP A 77 2.59 -2.81 -1.73
C TRP A 77 1.28 -3.33 -1.14
N ILE A 78 0.57 -4.13 -1.91
CA ILE A 78 -0.71 -4.76 -1.55
C ILE A 78 -0.68 -6.22 -2.02
N SER A 79 -1.05 -7.16 -1.13
CA SER A 79 -0.99 -8.61 -1.41
C SER A 79 -2.02 -9.09 -2.44
N ALA A 80 -3.02 -8.25 -2.80
CA ALA A 80 -4.17 -8.61 -3.62
C ALA A 80 -4.98 -9.82 -3.10
N ASP A 81 -4.95 -10.07 -1.77
CA ASP A 81 -5.77 -11.09 -1.14
C ASP A 81 -7.26 -10.67 -1.20
N PRO A 82 -8.17 -11.52 -1.70
CA PRO A 82 -9.61 -11.24 -1.73
C PRO A 82 -10.24 -11.12 -0.34
N ASN A 83 -9.59 -11.65 0.71
CA ASN A 83 -10.05 -11.57 2.10
C ASN A 83 -9.44 -10.39 2.86
N ALA A 84 -8.60 -9.59 2.21
CA ALA A 84 -8.01 -8.38 2.77
C ALA A 84 -8.70 -7.12 2.23
N ALA A 85 -8.69 -6.07 3.05
CA ALA A 85 -8.98 -4.70 2.65
C ALA A 85 -7.68 -3.92 2.53
N ALA A 86 -7.62 -3.00 1.57
CA ALA A 86 -6.60 -2.00 1.43
C ALA A 86 -7.16 -0.63 1.82
N VAL A 87 -6.49 0.05 2.72
CA VAL A 87 -6.75 1.46 3.07
C VAL A 87 -5.70 2.29 2.35
N ILE A 88 -6.15 3.16 1.46
CA ILE A 88 -5.30 4.03 0.65
C ILE A 88 -5.63 5.47 1.03
N VAL A 89 -4.62 6.22 1.44
CA VAL A 89 -4.79 7.60 1.92
C VAL A 89 -3.77 8.52 1.25
N THR A 90 -4.18 9.75 0.96
CA THR A 90 -3.31 10.78 0.38
C THR A 90 -2.88 11.80 1.44
N SER A 91 -1.77 12.47 1.20
CA SER A 91 -1.30 13.57 2.05
C SER A 91 -2.29 14.75 2.11
N GLY A 92 -3.23 14.84 1.16
CA GLY A 92 -4.34 15.80 1.16
C GLY A 92 -5.52 15.40 2.07
N GLY A 93 -5.37 14.36 2.91
CA GLY A 93 -6.40 13.94 3.85
C GLY A 93 -7.59 13.21 3.22
N LYS A 94 -7.45 12.75 1.98
CA LYS A 94 -8.45 11.92 1.29
C LYS A 94 -8.04 10.46 1.40
N GLY A 95 -9.04 9.58 1.44
CA GLY A 95 -8.77 8.15 1.51
C GLY A 95 -9.94 7.29 1.05
N MET A 96 -9.67 6.02 0.91
CA MET A 96 -10.64 5.01 0.51
C MET A 96 -10.30 3.66 1.12
N VAL A 97 -11.31 2.84 1.28
CA VAL A 97 -11.19 1.42 1.66
C VAL A 97 -11.70 0.58 0.49
N LEU A 98 -10.90 -0.38 0.05
CA LEU A 98 -11.23 -1.29 -1.05
C LEU A 98 -10.92 -2.73 -0.63
N LYS A 99 -11.45 -3.72 -1.36
CA LYS A 99 -10.84 -5.05 -1.29
C LYS A 99 -9.45 -4.99 -1.90
N ALA A 100 -8.47 -5.62 -1.27
CA ALA A 100 -7.10 -5.65 -1.76
C ALA A 100 -7.01 -6.20 -3.21
N SER A 101 -7.85 -7.19 -3.54
CA SER A 101 -7.95 -7.76 -4.89
C SER A 101 -8.43 -6.77 -5.97
N ASP A 102 -9.17 -5.72 -5.58
CA ASP A 102 -9.67 -4.71 -6.53
C ASP A 102 -8.59 -3.69 -6.93
N VAL A 103 -7.51 -3.61 -6.12
CA VAL A 103 -6.34 -2.78 -6.39
C VAL A 103 -5.42 -3.52 -7.36
N SER A 104 -5.86 -3.68 -8.61
CA SER A 104 -5.13 -4.46 -9.59
C SER A 104 -5.30 -3.94 -11.01
N THR A 105 -4.36 -4.34 -11.90
CA THR A 105 -4.41 -4.06 -13.34
C THR A 105 -3.73 -5.17 -14.12
N ARG A 106 -4.15 -5.36 -15.38
CA ARG A 106 -3.48 -6.26 -16.34
C ARG A 106 -2.49 -5.52 -17.25
N LEU A 107 -2.45 -4.19 -17.16
CA LEU A 107 -1.60 -3.37 -18.00
C LEU A 107 -0.19 -3.27 -17.39
N LYS A 108 0.85 -3.62 -18.14
CA LYS A 108 2.24 -3.45 -17.71
C LYS A 108 2.62 -2.00 -17.43
N ALA A 109 2.03 -1.06 -18.20
CA ALA A 109 2.20 0.37 -18.00
C ALA A 109 1.42 0.93 -16.79
N GLY A 110 0.77 0.05 -16.02
CA GLY A 110 -0.09 0.45 -14.92
C GLY A 110 -1.37 1.17 -15.40
N ARG A 111 -2.23 1.52 -14.47
CA ARG A 111 -3.39 2.39 -14.73
C ARG A 111 -3.55 3.42 -13.62
N ASP A 112 -4.13 4.54 -13.95
CA ASP A 112 -4.49 5.54 -12.96
C ASP A 112 -5.53 4.96 -12.01
N PHE A 113 -5.25 5.02 -10.73
CA PHE A 113 -6.07 4.41 -9.71
C PHE A 113 -6.49 5.41 -8.62
N VAL A 114 -5.56 6.19 -8.09
CA VAL A 114 -5.85 7.24 -7.11
C VAL A 114 -5.71 8.60 -7.79
N THR A 115 -6.73 9.43 -7.66
CA THR A 115 -6.69 10.81 -8.14
C THR A 115 -6.10 11.69 -7.05
N LEU A 116 -4.88 12.17 -7.27
CA LEU A 116 -4.19 13.09 -6.37
C LEU A 116 -4.51 14.53 -6.73
N GLY A 117 -4.57 15.40 -5.71
CA GLY A 117 -4.57 16.85 -5.89
C GLY A 117 -3.16 17.37 -6.20
N GLU A 118 -3.07 18.66 -6.52
CA GLU A 118 -1.79 19.31 -6.77
C GLU A 118 -0.92 19.30 -5.50
N GLY A 119 0.31 18.81 -5.62
CA GLY A 119 1.24 18.67 -4.48
C GLY A 119 0.92 17.54 -3.51
N GLU A 120 -0.14 16.75 -3.75
CA GLU A 120 -0.44 15.58 -2.93
C GLU A 120 0.44 14.39 -3.31
N SER A 121 0.69 13.54 -2.33
CA SER A 121 1.35 12.24 -2.48
C SER A 121 0.54 11.14 -1.80
N LEU A 122 0.82 9.90 -2.17
CA LEU A 122 0.27 8.74 -1.46
C LEU A 122 1.05 8.50 -0.16
N LEU A 123 0.33 8.18 0.90
CA LEU A 123 0.89 7.55 2.08
C LEU A 123 0.99 6.04 1.84
N PRO A 124 1.89 5.33 2.55
CA PRO A 124 1.96 3.89 2.46
C PRO A 124 0.58 3.24 2.68
N PRO A 125 0.09 2.39 1.78
CA PRO A 125 -1.19 1.71 1.96
C PRO A 125 -1.14 0.75 3.15
N ILE A 126 -2.26 0.60 3.82
CA ILE A 126 -2.40 -0.33 4.94
C ILE A 126 -3.28 -1.49 4.48
N GLU A 127 -2.85 -2.70 4.75
CA GLU A 127 -3.62 -3.91 4.47
C GLU A 127 -4.07 -4.56 5.79
N LEU A 128 -5.32 -4.98 5.84
CA LEU A 128 -5.92 -5.62 7.01
C LEU A 128 -7.00 -6.63 6.57
N PRO A 129 -7.38 -7.60 7.43
CA PRO A 129 -8.49 -8.49 7.12
C PRO A 129 -9.78 -7.71 6.78
N LEU A 130 -10.47 -8.08 5.71
CA LEU A 130 -11.70 -7.39 5.27
C LEU A 130 -12.75 -7.30 6.38
N LYS A 131 -12.87 -8.34 7.19
CA LYS A 131 -13.77 -8.35 8.36
C LYS A 131 -13.41 -7.30 9.41
N ALA A 132 -12.10 -7.05 9.61
CA ALA A 132 -11.63 -6.02 10.54
C ALA A 132 -11.98 -4.62 10.01
N ALA A 133 -11.82 -4.38 8.71
CA ALA A 133 -12.19 -3.10 8.09
C ALA A 133 -13.70 -2.78 8.23
N GLN A 134 -14.54 -3.79 8.32
CA GLN A 134 -15.99 -3.68 8.51
C GLN A 134 -16.44 -3.74 9.98
N GLY A 135 -15.50 -4.03 10.89
CA GLY A 135 -15.72 -4.16 12.33
C GLY A 135 -15.40 -2.89 13.12
N GLU A 136 -14.95 -3.09 14.35
CA GLU A 136 -14.63 -2.00 15.29
C GLU A 136 -13.20 -1.46 15.15
N GLN A 137 -12.50 -1.79 14.04
CA GLN A 137 -11.14 -1.30 13.80
C GLN A 137 -11.11 0.22 13.76
N LEU A 138 -10.24 0.82 14.57
CA LEU A 138 -9.99 2.25 14.54
C LEU A 138 -8.83 2.59 13.60
N ILE A 139 -8.88 3.79 13.05
CA ILE A 139 -7.82 4.38 12.25
C ILE A 139 -7.45 5.74 12.84
N ALA A 140 -6.15 5.98 13.00
CA ALA A 140 -5.60 7.24 13.47
C ALA A 140 -4.93 7.96 12.31
N CYS A 141 -5.22 9.24 12.17
CA CYS A 141 -4.66 10.14 11.17
C CYS A 141 -3.91 11.26 11.87
N LEU A 142 -2.62 11.44 11.54
CA LEU A 142 -1.77 12.50 12.09
C LEU A 142 -1.42 13.52 11.00
N SER A 143 -1.66 14.80 11.29
CA SER A 143 -1.30 15.89 10.37
C SER A 143 0.07 16.52 10.68
N SER A 144 0.59 17.29 9.73
CA SER A 144 1.83 18.06 9.87
C SER A 144 1.76 19.16 10.95
N SER A 145 0.55 19.56 11.36
CA SER A 145 0.28 20.49 12.44
C SER A 145 0.07 19.78 13.79
N ASN A 146 0.49 18.51 13.92
CA ASN A 146 0.34 17.67 15.12
C ASN A 146 -1.13 17.46 15.57
N ARG A 147 -2.08 17.58 14.67
CA ARG A 147 -3.48 17.21 14.95
C ARG A 147 -3.64 15.71 14.76
N LEU A 148 -4.24 15.06 15.74
CA LEU A 148 -4.57 13.64 15.72
C LEU A 148 -6.08 13.47 15.64
N LEU A 149 -6.56 12.71 14.66
CA LEU A 149 -7.95 12.29 14.54
C LEU A 149 -8.02 10.76 14.55
N VAL A 150 -8.87 10.22 15.41
CA VAL A 150 -9.11 8.77 15.49
C VAL A 150 -10.61 8.53 15.29
N PHE A 151 -10.94 7.58 14.41
CA PHE A 151 -12.34 7.25 14.13
C PHE A 151 -12.48 5.77 13.69
N PRO A 152 -13.69 5.19 13.80
CA PRO A 152 -13.95 3.83 13.35
C PRO A 152 -13.82 3.69 11.82
N LEU A 153 -12.99 2.75 11.36
CA LEU A 153 -12.78 2.53 9.93
C LEU A 153 -14.07 2.12 9.19
N LYS A 154 -15.03 1.49 9.89
CA LYS A 154 -16.34 1.14 9.34
C LYS A 154 -17.18 2.32 8.86
N GLU A 155 -16.86 3.55 9.29
CA GLU A 155 -17.50 4.78 8.79
C GLU A 155 -17.08 5.10 7.34
N VAL A 156 -15.97 4.52 6.90
CA VAL A 156 -15.49 4.63 5.52
C VAL A 156 -16.13 3.54 4.68
N ARG A 157 -16.94 3.95 3.71
CA ARG A 157 -17.57 2.99 2.80
C ARG A 157 -16.50 2.25 1.98
N VAL A 158 -16.60 0.91 1.95
CA VAL A 158 -15.79 0.10 1.05
C VAL A 158 -16.24 0.34 -0.39
N THR A 159 -15.32 0.74 -1.25
CA THR A 159 -15.56 0.99 -2.68
C THR A 159 -14.95 -0.13 -3.52
N ALA A 160 -15.43 -0.29 -4.76
CA ALA A 160 -14.89 -1.28 -5.71
C ALA A 160 -13.92 -0.67 -6.72
N SER A 161 -13.71 0.62 -6.69
CA SER A 161 -12.84 1.33 -7.64
C SER A 161 -12.05 2.42 -6.96
N GLY A 162 -10.93 2.76 -7.58
CA GLY A 162 -10.13 3.93 -7.21
C GLY A 162 -10.83 5.25 -7.47
N GLY A 163 -10.12 6.35 -7.31
CA GLY A 163 -10.61 7.72 -7.51
C GLY A 163 -10.03 8.67 -6.48
N LYS A 164 -10.76 9.75 -6.19
CA LYS A 164 -10.32 10.78 -5.24
C LYS A 164 -10.46 10.37 -3.77
N GLY A 165 -11.31 9.39 -3.48
CA GLY A 165 -11.66 9.01 -2.11
C GLY A 165 -12.56 10.02 -1.40
N MET A 166 -12.82 9.77 -0.11
CA MET A 166 -13.57 10.66 0.79
C MET A 166 -12.63 11.34 1.79
N SER A 167 -13.11 12.34 2.52
CA SER A 167 -12.30 13.01 3.54
C SER A 167 -12.11 12.09 4.75
N PHE A 168 -10.87 11.75 5.07
CA PHE A 168 -10.46 11.12 6.32
C PHE A 168 -10.18 12.18 7.38
N MET A 169 -9.54 13.27 6.97
CA MET A 169 -9.26 14.41 7.83
C MET A 169 -9.36 15.69 7.02
N THR A 170 -10.10 16.68 7.53
CA THR A 170 -10.11 18.00 6.95
C THR A 170 -8.86 18.75 7.38
N LEU A 171 -8.08 19.17 6.40
CA LEU A 171 -6.80 19.85 6.58
C LEU A 171 -6.97 21.35 6.33
N GLU A 172 -6.16 22.15 7.01
CA GLU A 172 -6.07 23.59 6.80
C GLU A 172 -5.10 23.93 5.66
N THR A 173 -5.10 25.19 5.25
CA THR A 173 -4.18 25.64 4.18
C THR A 173 -2.73 25.44 4.60
N GLY A 174 -1.98 24.72 3.78
CA GLY A 174 -0.56 24.39 4.05
C GLY A 174 -0.36 23.19 4.98
N GLU A 175 -1.44 22.57 5.46
CA GLU A 175 -1.38 21.36 6.26
C GLU A 175 -1.45 20.10 5.37
N SER A 176 -0.75 19.06 5.76
CA SER A 176 -0.77 17.76 5.10
C SER A 176 -0.95 16.64 6.10
N LEU A 177 -1.52 15.53 5.67
CA LEU A 177 -1.54 14.30 6.43
C LEU A 177 -0.16 13.63 6.29
N VAL A 178 0.48 13.31 7.43
CA VAL A 178 1.85 12.77 7.44
C VAL A 178 1.91 11.30 7.81
N SER A 179 0.92 10.80 8.55
CA SER A 179 0.87 9.40 8.95
C SER A 179 -0.54 8.92 9.16
N VAL A 180 -0.75 7.66 8.88
CA VAL A 180 -1.99 6.93 9.15
C VAL A 180 -1.62 5.57 9.75
N ALA A 181 -2.31 5.16 10.80
CA ALA A 181 -2.10 3.87 11.45
C ALA A 181 -3.42 3.25 11.89
N LEU A 182 -3.46 1.91 11.93
CA LEU A 182 -4.54 1.20 12.60
C LEU A 182 -4.28 1.24 14.12
N VAL A 183 -5.33 1.45 14.88
CA VAL A 183 -5.29 1.46 16.35
C VAL A 183 -6.09 0.27 16.84
N ASP A 184 -5.47 -0.56 17.69
CA ASP A 184 -6.16 -1.64 18.38
C ASP A 184 -7.02 -1.02 19.51
N ASP A 185 -8.22 -1.58 19.75
CA ASP A 185 -9.13 -1.17 20.84
C ASP A 185 -8.47 -1.28 22.23
N ARG A 186 -7.36 -2.00 22.32
CA ARG A 186 -6.53 -2.11 23.54
C ARG A 186 -5.49 -1.00 23.72
N GLY A 187 -5.51 0.04 22.89
CA GLY A 187 -4.63 1.20 23.01
C GLY A 187 -3.16 0.95 22.64
N ALA A 188 -2.84 -0.15 21.98
CA ALA A 188 -1.53 -0.37 21.39
C ALA A 188 -1.51 0.19 19.96
N ILE A 189 -0.64 1.14 19.72
CA ILE A 189 -0.30 1.66 18.40
C ILE A 189 0.79 0.78 17.81
#